data_7addb71100698e1bce9a23f0f49b0f8a
#
_entry.id   7addb71100698e1bce9a23f0f49b0f8a
#
_cell.length_a   1.000
_cell.length_b   1.000
_cell.length_c   1.000
_cell.angle_alpha   90.00
_cell.angle_beta   90.00
_cell.angle_gamma   90.00
#
_symmetry.space_group_name_H-M   'P 1'
#
loop_
_entity.id
_entity.type
_entity.pdbx_description
1 polymer ?
#
loop_
_entity_poly.entity_id
_entity_poly.type
_entity_poly.pdbx_seq_one_letter_code
_entity_poly.pdbx_strand_id
1 'polypeptide(L)'
;MTRTLGSIALSLLLAAPAGAADWTGKVLRLGVDPTYPPLEYKQPDGRLAGFGIEIGEALCAELRARCEWVESNWDGIIPALLSRKIDAIVSSMTITPKRAQHIAFTDRVSNAPSRLVVRRGSALLPDAESLRGKRVGVGQGSNQEAYAKAEWAAKGVRVVSYQNQDQVYADLVMGRLDASLQGAVQASYGFLDKPVGKDFELAGAVLDDPRYFGVGDGIG
;
A
#
# COMPACT_ATOMS: atom_id res chain seq x y z
N MET A 1 -56.74 -48.97 -13.09
CA MET A 1 -55.34 -48.69 -12.70
C MET A 1 -54.75 -47.74 -13.71
N THR A 2 -54.87 -46.45 -13.47
CA THR A 2 -54.41 -45.39 -14.36
C THR A 2 -53.16 -44.73 -13.72
N ARG A 3 -51.99 -44.91 -14.34
CA ARG A 3 -50.71 -44.29 -13.92
C ARG A 3 -50.59 -42.92 -14.59
N THR A 4 -50.64 -41.87 -13.81
CA THR A 4 -50.29 -40.51 -14.21
C THR A 4 -48.76 -40.31 -14.15
N LEU A 5 -48.17 -40.09 -15.32
CA LEU A 5 -46.73 -39.66 -15.45
C LEU A 5 -46.68 -38.16 -15.20
N GLY A 6 -46.03 -37.78 -14.08
CA GLY A 6 -45.74 -36.39 -13.79
C GLY A 6 -44.48 -35.95 -14.56
N SER A 7 -44.65 -34.97 -15.45
CA SER A 7 -43.51 -34.31 -16.13
C SER A 7 -42.79 -33.36 -15.17
N ILE A 8 -41.54 -33.67 -14.85
CA ILE A 8 -40.62 -32.75 -14.12
C ILE A 8 -40.01 -31.80 -15.16
N ALA A 9 -40.47 -30.56 -15.16
CA ALA A 9 -39.84 -29.49 -15.93
C ALA A 9 -38.55 -29.06 -15.23
N LEU A 10 -37.41 -29.42 -15.81
CA LEU A 10 -36.08 -29.00 -15.36
C LEU A 10 -35.82 -27.56 -15.86
N SER A 11 -36.01 -26.56 -14.98
CA SER A 11 -35.72 -25.16 -15.27
C SER A 11 -34.20 -24.95 -15.28
N LEU A 12 -33.57 -24.86 -16.46
CA LEU A 12 -32.22 -24.41 -16.61
C LEU A 12 -32.19 -22.90 -16.25
N LEU A 13 -31.65 -22.55 -15.09
CA LEU A 13 -31.19 -21.17 -14.81
C LEU A 13 -29.95 -20.89 -15.65
N LEU A 14 -30.13 -20.16 -16.74
CA LEU A 14 -29.02 -19.53 -17.46
C LEU A 14 -28.41 -18.46 -16.53
N ALA A 15 -27.28 -18.77 -15.90
CA ALA A 15 -26.44 -17.78 -15.28
C ALA A 15 -25.92 -16.84 -16.39
N ALA A 16 -26.46 -15.63 -16.50
CA ALA A 16 -25.90 -14.61 -17.35
C ALA A 16 -24.44 -14.37 -16.91
N PRO A 17 -23.46 -14.34 -17.84
CA PRO A 17 -22.10 -13.96 -17.49
C PRO A 17 -22.19 -12.54 -16.89
N ALA A 18 -21.58 -12.34 -15.70
CA ALA A 18 -21.38 -11.01 -15.17
C ALA A 18 -20.46 -10.29 -16.16
N GLY A 19 -21.05 -9.50 -17.06
CA GLY A 19 -20.31 -8.73 -18.05
C GLY A 19 -19.37 -7.78 -17.30
N ALA A 20 -18.08 -7.82 -17.62
CA ALA A 20 -17.14 -6.81 -17.15
C ALA A 20 -17.72 -5.42 -17.49
N ALA A 21 -17.64 -4.47 -16.56
CA ALA A 21 -18.14 -3.12 -16.80
C ALA A 21 -17.44 -2.53 -18.02
N ASP A 22 -18.22 -2.07 -19.00
CA ASP A 22 -17.66 -1.40 -20.17
C ASP A 22 -17.23 0.03 -19.78
N TRP A 23 -15.92 0.26 -19.79
CA TRP A 23 -15.28 1.53 -19.48
C TRP A 23 -14.96 2.38 -20.71
N THR A 24 -15.25 1.89 -21.91
CA THR A 24 -14.97 2.61 -23.18
C THR A 24 -15.51 4.03 -23.17
N GLY A 25 -14.59 4.99 -23.32
CA GLY A 25 -14.90 6.42 -23.33
C GLY A 25 -15.32 7.03 -21.98
N LYS A 26 -15.38 6.26 -20.91
CA LYS A 26 -15.69 6.76 -19.56
C LYS A 26 -14.44 7.28 -18.85
N VAL A 27 -14.64 8.06 -17.82
CA VAL A 27 -13.59 8.50 -16.90
C VAL A 27 -13.41 7.44 -15.83
N LEU A 28 -12.16 7.02 -15.60
CA LEU A 28 -11.75 6.16 -14.50
C LEU A 28 -10.91 7.01 -13.53
N ARG A 29 -11.45 7.29 -12.34
CA ARG A 29 -10.80 8.11 -11.32
C ARG A 29 -9.89 7.21 -10.49
N LEU A 30 -8.57 7.42 -10.62
CA LEU A 30 -7.54 6.64 -9.94
C LEU A 30 -7.00 7.45 -8.75
N GLY A 31 -7.20 6.93 -7.54
CA GLY A 31 -6.68 7.51 -6.32
C GLY A 31 -5.20 7.17 -6.13
N VAL A 32 -4.39 8.16 -5.78
CA VAL A 32 -2.96 8.03 -5.56
C VAL A 32 -2.47 8.91 -4.42
N ASP A 33 -1.55 8.40 -3.61
CA ASP A 33 -0.69 9.20 -2.72
C ASP A 33 0.67 9.38 -3.42
N PRO A 34 1.00 10.57 -3.94
CA PRO A 34 2.21 10.78 -4.71
C PRO A 34 3.44 11.10 -3.84
N THR A 35 3.54 10.51 -2.67
CA THR A 35 4.66 10.70 -1.72
C THR A 35 5.52 9.44 -1.55
N TYR A 36 5.43 8.50 -2.52
CA TYR A 36 6.05 7.19 -2.44
C TYR A 36 7.01 6.87 -3.61
N PRO A 37 8.09 7.67 -3.83
CA PRO A 37 9.06 7.43 -4.90
C PRO A 37 9.81 6.09 -4.67
N PRO A 38 10.15 5.34 -5.74
CA PRO A 38 9.92 5.63 -7.16
C PRO A 38 8.58 5.12 -7.68
N LEU A 39 7.68 4.65 -6.80
CA LEU A 39 6.47 3.95 -7.20
C LEU A 39 5.35 4.92 -7.60
N GLU A 40 5.06 5.91 -6.78
CA GLU A 40 4.14 7.03 -7.06
C GLU A 40 4.71 8.33 -6.52
N TYR A 41 5.00 9.30 -7.40
CA TYR A 41 5.59 10.56 -6.97
C TYR A 41 5.30 11.70 -7.96
N LYS A 42 5.56 12.93 -7.50
CA LYS A 42 5.55 14.12 -8.36
C LYS A 42 6.95 14.45 -8.85
N GLN A 43 7.05 14.71 -10.14
CA GLN A 43 8.23 15.32 -10.74
C GLN A 43 8.33 16.81 -10.37
N PRO A 44 9.49 17.47 -10.56
CA PRO A 44 9.64 18.89 -10.27
C PRO A 44 8.70 19.81 -11.04
N ASP A 45 8.18 19.36 -12.18
CA ASP A 45 7.18 20.07 -12.99
C ASP A 45 5.74 19.81 -12.54
N GLY A 46 5.54 19.04 -11.45
CA GLY A 46 4.24 18.72 -10.87
C GLY A 46 3.53 17.52 -11.49
N ARG A 47 4.08 16.91 -12.55
CA ARG A 47 3.48 15.72 -13.17
C ARG A 47 3.65 14.49 -12.26
N LEU A 48 2.63 13.64 -12.21
CA LEU A 48 2.71 12.34 -11.58
C LEU A 48 3.61 11.41 -12.40
N ALA A 49 4.38 10.59 -11.72
CA ALA A 49 5.31 9.62 -12.32
C ALA A 49 5.53 8.44 -11.38
N GLY A 50 6.07 7.37 -11.93
CA GLY A 50 6.45 6.16 -11.21
C GLY A 50 5.72 4.93 -11.70
N PHE A 51 6.16 3.78 -11.18
CA PHE A 51 5.66 2.48 -11.61
C PHE A 51 4.12 2.36 -11.53
N GLY A 52 3.52 2.80 -10.41
CA GLY A 52 2.06 2.75 -10.25
C GLY A 52 1.33 3.67 -11.22
N ILE A 53 1.91 4.83 -11.55
CA ILE A 53 1.32 5.74 -12.54
C ILE A 53 1.32 5.09 -13.93
N GLU A 54 2.43 4.48 -14.33
CA GLU A 54 2.55 3.78 -15.62
C GLU A 54 1.58 2.59 -15.72
N ILE A 55 1.41 1.83 -14.64
CA ILE A 55 0.42 0.74 -14.56
C ILE A 55 -1.01 1.28 -14.71
N GLY A 56 -1.34 2.37 -14.00
CA GLY A 56 -2.67 2.99 -14.10
C GLY A 56 -2.98 3.48 -15.51
N GLU A 57 -2.03 4.15 -16.16
CA GLU A 57 -2.16 4.60 -17.55
C GLU A 57 -2.33 3.43 -18.53
N ALA A 58 -1.54 2.38 -18.37
CA ALA A 58 -1.66 1.16 -19.19
C ALA A 58 -3.04 0.50 -18.99
N LEU A 59 -3.53 0.44 -17.77
CA LEU A 59 -4.86 -0.09 -17.45
C LEU A 59 -5.98 0.73 -18.11
N CYS A 60 -5.91 2.06 -18.04
CA CYS A 60 -6.88 2.91 -18.73
C CYS A 60 -6.85 2.73 -20.26
N ALA A 61 -5.65 2.59 -20.85
CA ALA A 61 -5.50 2.36 -22.28
C ALA A 61 -6.16 1.03 -22.70
N GLU A 62 -5.94 -0.05 -21.93
CA GLU A 62 -6.55 -1.35 -22.18
C GLU A 62 -8.07 -1.33 -22.06
N LEU A 63 -8.58 -0.63 -21.03
CA LEU A 63 -10.01 -0.44 -20.82
C LEU A 63 -10.65 0.58 -21.77
N ARG A 64 -9.85 1.24 -22.61
CA ARG A 64 -10.27 2.37 -23.46
C ARG A 64 -10.96 3.48 -22.66
N ALA A 65 -10.57 3.65 -21.40
CA ALA A 65 -11.04 4.66 -20.49
C ALA A 65 -10.12 5.89 -20.53
N ARG A 66 -10.59 7.02 -20.01
CA ARG A 66 -9.77 8.20 -19.74
C ARG A 66 -9.39 8.18 -18.25
N CYS A 67 -8.09 8.08 -17.95
CA CYS A 67 -7.60 8.24 -16.58
C CYS A 67 -7.84 9.66 -16.07
N GLU A 68 -8.28 9.74 -14.83
CA GLU A 68 -8.28 10.97 -14.03
C GLU A 68 -7.63 10.65 -12.67
N TRP A 69 -6.44 11.20 -12.44
CA TRP A 69 -5.72 11.00 -11.20
C TRP A 69 -6.26 11.92 -10.11
N VAL A 70 -6.61 11.32 -8.97
CA VAL A 70 -7.12 12.02 -7.78
C VAL A 70 -6.12 11.83 -6.65
N GLU A 71 -5.41 12.90 -6.32
CA GLU A 71 -4.45 12.88 -5.22
C GLU A 71 -5.17 12.81 -3.87
N SER A 72 -4.66 11.99 -2.99
CA SER A 72 -5.18 11.79 -1.64
C SER A 72 -4.04 11.53 -0.67
N ASN A 73 -4.20 11.96 0.57
CA ASN A 73 -3.32 11.45 1.63
C ASN A 73 -3.59 9.96 1.86
N TRP A 74 -2.56 9.22 2.24
CA TRP A 74 -2.63 7.79 2.41
C TRP A 74 -3.76 7.31 3.33
N ASP A 75 -3.94 7.95 4.48
CA ASP A 75 -4.95 7.59 5.47
C ASP A 75 -6.40 7.87 5.01
N GLY A 76 -6.57 8.75 4.01
CA GLY A 76 -7.85 9.10 3.40
C GLY A 76 -8.23 8.30 2.16
N ILE A 77 -7.33 7.48 1.58
CA ILE A 77 -7.52 6.93 0.24
C ILE A 77 -8.60 5.81 0.20
N ILE A 78 -8.63 4.91 1.20
CA ILE A 78 -9.72 3.91 1.32
C ILE A 78 -11.06 4.57 1.59
N PRO A 79 -11.22 5.52 2.53
CA PRO A 79 -12.42 6.33 2.65
C PRO A 79 -12.86 7.00 1.36
N ALA A 80 -11.95 7.50 0.54
CA ALA A 80 -12.27 8.11 -0.76
C ALA A 80 -12.88 7.08 -1.74
N LEU A 81 -12.35 5.85 -1.79
CA LEU A 81 -12.91 4.77 -2.59
C LEU A 81 -14.32 4.39 -2.09
N LEU A 82 -14.48 4.16 -0.79
CA LEU A 82 -15.76 3.78 -0.20
C LEU A 82 -16.84 4.85 -0.37
N SER A 83 -16.46 6.12 -0.39
CA SER A 83 -17.36 7.25 -0.68
C SER A 83 -17.52 7.55 -2.18
N ARG A 84 -16.97 6.71 -3.06
CA ARG A 84 -17.05 6.86 -4.53
C ARG A 84 -16.48 8.19 -5.07
N LYS A 85 -15.52 8.76 -4.38
CA LYS A 85 -14.74 9.91 -4.90
C LYS A 85 -13.72 9.47 -5.93
N ILE A 86 -13.24 8.23 -5.81
CA ILE A 86 -12.38 7.52 -6.76
C ILE A 86 -13.01 6.17 -7.09
N ASP A 87 -12.61 5.59 -8.21
CA ASP A 87 -13.13 4.32 -8.71
C ASP A 87 -12.15 3.17 -8.45
N ALA A 88 -10.85 3.46 -8.32
CA ALA A 88 -9.82 2.50 -7.92
C ALA A 88 -8.68 3.22 -7.18
N ILE A 89 -7.90 2.45 -6.40
CA ILE A 89 -6.69 2.92 -5.72
C ILE A 89 -5.49 2.33 -6.44
N VAL A 90 -4.65 3.19 -7.04
CA VAL A 90 -3.37 2.82 -7.67
C VAL A 90 -2.26 3.54 -6.91
N SER A 91 -1.84 2.94 -5.80
CA SER A 91 -0.92 3.57 -4.84
C SER A 91 -0.15 2.55 -4.01
N SER A 92 0.42 1.54 -4.66
CA SER A 92 1.22 0.47 -4.03
C SER A 92 0.57 -0.09 -2.76
N MET A 93 -0.75 -0.36 -2.84
CA MET A 93 -1.52 -0.75 -1.67
C MET A 93 -1.37 -2.24 -1.38
N THR A 94 -0.73 -2.58 -0.27
CA THR A 94 -0.56 -3.96 0.17
C THR A 94 -1.91 -4.64 0.41
N ILE A 95 -2.08 -5.83 -0.18
CA ILE A 95 -3.26 -6.70 -0.03
C ILE A 95 -3.16 -7.37 1.34
N THR A 96 -3.85 -6.83 2.34
CA THR A 96 -3.89 -7.40 3.69
C THR A 96 -5.29 -7.96 4.00
N PRO A 97 -5.40 -8.99 4.89
CA PRO A 97 -6.71 -9.50 5.31
C PRO A 97 -7.64 -8.42 5.84
N LYS A 98 -7.10 -7.44 6.57
CA LYS A 98 -7.88 -6.33 7.11
C LYS A 98 -8.46 -5.44 6.02
N ARG A 99 -7.66 -5.08 5.00
CA ARG A 99 -8.13 -4.23 3.88
C ARG A 99 -9.11 -4.97 2.98
N ALA A 100 -8.87 -6.26 2.73
CA ALA A 100 -9.75 -7.12 1.93
C ALA A 100 -11.15 -7.32 2.53
N GLN A 101 -11.37 -7.00 3.81
CA GLN A 101 -12.70 -6.97 4.42
C GLN A 101 -13.53 -5.75 3.99
N HIS A 102 -12.90 -4.71 3.45
CA HIS A 102 -13.54 -3.44 3.14
C HIS A 102 -13.55 -3.11 1.66
N ILE A 103 -12.53 -3.53 0.92
CA ILE A 103 -12.38 -3.26 -0.51
C ILE A 103 -11.94 -4.53 -1.25
N ALA A 104 -12.31 -4.63 -2.53
CA ALA A 104 -11.77 -5.67 -3.41
C ALA A 104 -10.36 -5.31 -3.88
N PHE A 105 -9.61 -6.31 -4.32
CA PHE A 105 -8.28 -6.13 -4.90
C PHE A 105 -8.18 -6.89 -6.21
N THR A 106 -7.32 -6.41 -7.09
CA THR A 106 -6.81 -7.21 -8.21
C THR A 106 -5.89 -8.32 -7.70
N ASP A 107 -5.44 -9.17 -8.62
CA ASP A 107 -4.25 -9.98 -8.40
C ASP A 107 -3.05 -9.08 -8.05
N ARG A 108 -2.03 -9.69 -7.44
CA ARG A 108 -0.82 -8.98 -7.02
C ARG A 108 -0.09 -8.39 -8.23
N VAL A 109 0.17 -7.08 -8.18
CA VAL A 109 0.92 -6.31 -9.19
C VAL A 109 2.40 -6.23 -8.84
N SER A 110 2.70 -6.04 -7.54
CA SER A 110 4.08 -5.90 -7.05
C SER A 110 4.26 -6.50 -5.66
N ASN A 111 5.50 -6.49 -5.18
CA ASN A 111 5.82 -6.85 -3.80
C ASN A 111 7.00 -6.01 -3.31
N ALA A 112 6.73 -5.14 -2.36
CA ALA A 112 7.75 -4.30 -1.72
C ALA A 112 7.88 -4.72 -0.24
N PRO A 113 8.94 -5.47 0.14
CA PRO A 113 9.11 -5.94 1.51
C PRO A 113 9.33 -4.78 2.48
N SER A 114 8.85 -4.93 3.71
CA SER A 114 9.06 -3.96 4.78
C SER A 114 10.37 -4.21 5.51
N ARG A 115 11.13 -3.14 5.74
CA ARG A 115 12.45 -3.17 6.39
C ARG A 115 12.59 -2.06 7.42
N LEU A 116 13.44 -2.30 8.41
CA LEU A 116 13.86 -1.29 9.36
C LEU A 116 15.01 -0.46 8.75
N VAL A 117 14.90 0.86 8.81
CA VAL A 117 15.99 1.82 8.50
C VAL A 117 16.56 2.31 9.80
N VAL A 118 17.87 2.26 9.94
CA VAL A 118 18.61 2.70 11.13
C VAL A 118 19.84 3.49 10.73
N ARG A 119 20.46 4.20 11.68
CA ARG A 119 21.76 4.81 11.47
C ARG A 119 22.82 3.72 11.28
N ARG A 120 23.68 3.88 10.30
CA ARG A 120 24.76 2.94 9.96
C ARG A 120 25.63 2.63 11.18
N GLY A 121 25.91 1.34 11.36
CA GLY A 121 26.63 0.83 12.55
C GLY A 121 25.80 0.75 13.82
N SER A 122 24.48 1.02 13.75
CA SER A 122 23.56 0.75 14.85
C SER A 122 23.39 -0.77 15.06
N ALA A 123 23.29 -1.22 16.31
CA ALA A 123 22.95 -2.61 16.64
C ALA A 123 21.42 -2.88 16.65
N LEU A 124 20.60 -1.93 16.21
CA LEU A 124 19.14 -2.09 16.22
C LEU A 124 18.67 -3.10 15.17
N LEU A 125 17.78 -3.99 15.59
CA LEU A 125 17.15 -5.03 14.76
C LEU A 125 15.63 -4.84 14.75
N PRO A 126 14.91 -5.39 13.75
CA PRO A 126 13.45 -5.22 13.62
C PRO A 126 12.67 -6.14 14.58
N ASP A 127 12.98 -6.07 15.85
CA ASP A 127 12.30 -6.79 16.92
C ASP A 127 12.09 -5.89 18.16
N ALA A 128 11.10 -6.24 18.98
CA ALA A 128 10.70 -5.42 20.10
C ALA A 128 11.75 -5.36 21.23
N GLU A 129 12.61 -6.36 21.36
CA GLU A 129 13.65 -6.39 22.39
C GLU A 129 14.74 -5.38 22.06
N SER A 130 15.26 -5.43 20.84
CA SER A 130 16.26 -4.48 20.31
C SER A 130 15.76 -3.03 20.29
N LEU A 131 14.47 -2.85 20.00
CA LEU A 131 13.84 -1.53 19.87
C LEU A 131 13.23 -0.98 21.17
N ARG A 132 13.35 -1.68 22.31
CA ARG A 132 12.77 -1.24 23.58
C ARG A 132 13.30 0.16 23.96
N GLY A 133 12.38 1.08 24.30
CA GLY A 133 12.70 2.47 24.63
C GLY A 133 13.05 3.36 23.44
N LYS A 134 13.19 2.79 22.22
CA LYS A 134 13.52 3.52 21.00
C LYS A 134 12.28 4.14 20.36
N ARG A 135 12.51 5.20 19.58
CA ARG A 135 11.48 5.90 18.79
C ARG A 135 11.56 5.41 17.36
N VAL A 136 10.48 4.76 16.90
CA VAL A 136 10.39 4.20 15.56
C VAL A 136 9.34 4.97 14.77
N GLY A 137 9.76 5.63 13.69
CA GLY A 137 8.89 6.36 12.76
C GLY A 137 8.20 5.44 11.78
N VAL A 138 6.92 5.69 11.53
CA VAL A 138 6.08 4.95 10.58
C VAL A 138 5.12 5.90 9.86
N GLY A 139 4.71 5.55 8.64
CA GLY A 139 3.63 6.27 7.95
C GLY A 139 2.28 5.98 8.58
N GLN A 140 1.49 7.02 8.85
CA GLN A 140 0.14 6.91 9.41
C GLN A 140 -0.78 6.12 8.47
N GLY A 141 -1.59 5.20 9.00
CA GLY A 141 -2.49 4.34 8.23
C GLY A 141 -1.80 3.23 7.44
N SER A 142 -0.47 3.10 7.55
CA SER A 142 0.28 2.04 6.88
C SER A 142 0.17 0.69 7.59
N ASN A 143 0.47 -0.38 6.87
CA ASN A 143 0.61 -1.72 7.44
C ASN A 143 1.82 -1.80 8.40
N GLN A 144 2.87 -1.02 8.16
CA GLN A 144 4.01 -0.88 9.06
C GLN A 144 3.60 -0.27 10.40
N GLU A 145 2.75 0.76 10.39
CA GLU A 145 2.20 1.33 11.62
C GLU A 145 1.36 0.31 12.38
N ALA A 146 0.47 -0.41 11.67
CA ALA A 146 -0.37 -1.42 12.28
C ALA A 146 0.46 -2.52 12.96
N TYR A 147 1.50 -3.00 12.30
CA TYR A 147 2.44 -3.97 12.85
C TYR A 147 3.19 -3.42 14.07
N ALA A 148 3.83 -2.26 13.94
CA ALA A 148 4.63 -1.69 15.02
C ALA A 148 3.80 -1.38 16.28
N LYS A 149 2.57 -0.91 16.10
CA LYS A 149 1.65 -0.67 17.23
C LYS A 149 1.20 -1.96 17.90
N ALA A 150 0.89 -3.01 17.13
CA ALA A 150 0.42 -4.28 17.68
C ALA A 150 1.55 -5.10 18.33
N GLU A 151 2.69 -5.22 17.65
CA GLU A 151 3.74 -6.16 18.04
C GLU A 151 4.85 -5.52 18.90
N TRP A 152 5.04 -4.20 18.81
CA TRP A 152 6.16 -3.52 19.46
C TRP A 152 5.77 -2.54 20.58
N ALA A 153 4.65 -1.78 20.41
CA ALA A 153 4.31 -0.70 21.35
C ALA A 153 4.09 -1.22 22.79
N ALA A 154 3.35 -2.33 22.95
CA ALA A 154 3.10 -2.94 24.26
C ALA A 154 4.37 -3.47 24.94
N LYS A 155 5.46 -3.67 24.16
CA LYS A 155 6.76 -4.14 24.64
C LYS A 155 7.75 -2.99 24.92
N GLY A 156 7.26 -1.75 24.91
CA GLY A 156 8.02 -0.56 25.28
C GLY A 156 8.72 0.18 24.14
N VAL A 157 8.38 -0.12 22.87
CA VAL A 157 8.82 0.68 21.72
C VAL A 157 7.91 1.90 21.57
N ARG A 158 8.49 3.06 21.30
CA ARG A 158 7.75 4.31 21.04
C ARG A 158 7.49 4.45 19.54
N VAL A 159 6.30 4.05 19.11
CA VAL A 159 5.89 4.20 17.71
C VAL A 159 5.40 5.62 17.47
N VAL A 160 5.99 6.30 16.48
CA VAL A 160 5.67 7.69 16.09
C VAL A 160 5.13 7.70 14.69
N SER A 161 3.86 8.11 14.52
CA SER A 161 3.17 8.14 13.23
C SER A 161 3.33 9.50 12.55
N TYR A 162 3.60 9.49 11.23
CA TYR A 162 3.79 10.67 10.39
C TYR A 162 2.86 10.62 9.18
N GLN A 163 2.41 11.78 8.71
CA GLN A 163 1.54 11.86 7.54
C GLN A 163 2.22 11.45 6.24
N ASN A 164 3.54 11.69 6.14
CA ASN A 164 4.32 11.31 4.97
C ASN A 164 5.74 10.91 5.37
N GLN A 165 6.44 10.26 4.44
CA GLN A 165 7.75 9.68 4.70
C GLN A 165 8.86 10.73 4.77
N ASP A 166 8.72 11.89 4.14
CA ASP A 166 9.73 12.96 4.20
C ASP A 166 9.88 13.51 5.62
N GLN A 167 8.78 13.59 6.37
CA GLN A 167 8.82 13.96 7.80
C GLN A 167 9.58 12.92 8.63
N VAL A 168 9.41 11.62 8.33
CA VAL A 168 10.17 10.54 8.98
C VAL A 168 11.66 10.70 8.71
N TYR A 169 12.05 10.95 7.45
CA TYR A 169 13.45 11.15 7.08
C TYR A 169 14.06 12.35 7.76
N ALA A 170 13.34 13.47 7.81
CA ALA A 170 13.82 14.66 8.51
C ALA A 170 14.10 14.37 10.00
N ASP A 171 13.22 13.65 10.66
CA ASP A 171 13.36 13.31 12.09
C ASP A 171 14.43 12.23 12.34
N LEU A 172 14.64 11.29 11.42
CA LEU A 172 15.78 10.36 11.44
C LEU A 172 17.12 11.10 11.37
N VAL A 173 17.27 11.99 10.40
CA VAL A 173 18.50 12.77 10.19
C VAL A 173 18.82 13.63 11.40
N MET A 174 17.81 14.27 11.99
CA MET A 174 17.94 15.12 13.18
C MET A 174 18.08 14.32 14.49
N GLY A 175 18.06 12.97 14.44
CA GLY A 175 18.16 12.12 15.65
C GLY A 175 16.93 12.19 16.56
N ARG A 176 15.80 12.70 16.08
CA ARG A 176 14.52 12.65 16.79
C ARG A 176 13.85 11.27 16.73
N LEU A 177 14.25 10.45 15.76
CA LEU A 177 13.93 9.03 15.67
C LEU A 177 15.21 8.19 15.76
N ASP A 178 15.09 7.00 16.30
CA ASP A 178 16.16 6.01 16.37
C ASP A 178 16.14 5.04 15.18
N ALA A 179 14.95 4.82 14.60
CA ALA A 179 14.72 3.95 13.44
C ALA A 179 13.43 4.36 12.70
N SER A 180 13.24 3.80 11.49
CA SER A 180 11.97 3.86 10.75
C SER A 180 11.63 2.49 10.19
N LEU A 181 10.34 2.10 10.25
CA LEU A 181 9.83 0.91 9.58
C LEU A 181 9.05 1.34 8.33
N GLN A 182 9.46 0.87 7.15
CA GLN A 182 8.91 1.30 5.87
C GLN A 182 9.16 0.29 4.74
N GLY A 183 8.62 0.53 3.56
CA GLY A 183 8.92 -0.26 2.35
C GLY A 183 10.39 -0.12 1.93
N ALA A 184 11.05 -1.25 1.65
CA ALA A 184 12.47 -1.27 1.32
C ALA A 184 12.79 -0.51 0.03
N VAL A 185 11.92 -0.59 -0.99
CA VAL A 185 12.09 0.10 -2.27
C VAL A 185 12.07 1.61 -2.08
N GLN A 186 11.08 2.11 -1.34
CA GLN A 186 10.99 3.52 -0.99
C GLN A 186 12.18 3.97 -0.15
N ALA A 187 12.58 3.18 0.86
CA ALA A 187 13.74 3.48 1.69
C ALA A 187 15.02 3.67 0.85
N SER A 188 15.29 2.72 -0.04
CA SER A 188 16.47 2.77 -0.90
C SER A 188 16.44 3.99 -1.82
N TYR A 189 15.45 4.07 -2.70
CA TYR A 189 15.37 5.14 -3.70
C TYR A 189 15.08 6.52 -3.11
N GLY A 190 14.15 6.59 -2.16
CA GLY A 190 13.68 7.85 -1.55
C GLY A 190 14.68 8.47 -0.58
N PHE A 191 15.55 7.67 0.05
CA PHE A 191 16.40 8.13 1.14
C PHE A 191 17.83 7.59 1.10
N LEU A 192 18.06 6.28 1.13
CA LEU A 192 19.40 5.70 1.32
C LEU A 192 20.36 6.00 0.16
N ASP A 193 19.87 6.05 -1.08
CA ASP A 193 20.66 6.35 -2.28
C ASP A 193 20.92 7.85 -2.45
N LYS A 194 20.36 8.69 -1.56
CA LYS A 194 20.56 10.13 -1.59
C LYS A 194 21.67 10.56 -0.61
N PRO A 195 22.34 11.70 -0.85
CA PRO A 195 23.39 12.20 0.05
C PRO A 195 22.95 12.30 1.52
N VAL A 196 21.68 12.64 1.77
CA VAL A 196 21.10 12.78 3.11
C VAL A 196 20.96 11.45 3.84
N GLY A 197 20.83 10.34 3.10
CA GLY A 197 20.67 8.99 3.63
C GLY A 197 21.96 8.19 3.81
N LYS A 198 23.11 8.72 3.40
CA LYS A 198 24.41 7.99 3.38
C LYS A 198 24.83 7.38 4.73
N ASP A 199 24.38 8.01 5.84
CA ASP A 199 24.69 7.57 7.20
C ASP A 199 23.66 6.56 7.74
N PHE A 200 22.78 6.06 6.88
CA PHE A 200 21.71 5.11 7.25
C PHE A 200 21.82 3.85 6.39
N GLU A 201 21.14 2.78 6.86
CA GLU A 201 21.13 1.47 6.21
C GLU A 201 19.84 0.69 6.56
N LEU A 202 19.56 -0.35 5.77
CA LEU A 202 18.54 -1.33 6.10
C LEU A 202 19.09 -2.34 7.12
N ALA A 203 18.39 -2.51 8.25
CA ALA A 203 18.80 -3.41 9.31
C ALA A 203 17.93 -4.67 9.37
N GLY A 204 18.57 -5.78 9.77
CA GLY A 204 17.93 -7.04 10.06
C GLY A 204 17.22 -7.70 8.88
N ALA A 205 16.32 -8.65 9.18
CA ALA A 205 15.54 -9.37 8.20
C ALA A 205 14.34 -8.54 7.68
N VAL A 206 13.76 -8.99 6.58
CA VAL A 206 12.45 -8.55 6.09
C VAL A 206 11.40 -8.91 7.13
N LEU A 207 10.41 -8.03 7.33
CA LEU A 207 9.20 -8.35 8.07
C LEU A 207 8.14 -8.81 7.07
N ASP A 208 7.64 -10.02 7.28
CA ASP A 208 6.78 -10.74 6.35
C ASP A 208 5.53 -11.38 6.98
N ASP A 209 5.18 -10.99 8.23
CA ASP A 209 3.96 -11.48 8.87
C ASP A 209 2.73 -11.20 8.00
N PRO A 210 2.06 -12.24 7.45
CA PRO A 210 1.00 -12.06 6.46
C PRO A 210 -0.24 -11.35 7.02
N ARG A 211 -0.41 -11.31 8.33
CA ARG A 211 -1.51 -10.56 8.98
C ARG A 211 -1.41 -9.06 8.70
N TYR A 212 -0.16 -8.55 8.58
CA TYR A 212 0.13 -7.12 8.38
C TYR A 212 0.70 -6.85 6.99
N PHE A 213 1.66 -7.65 6.53
CA PHE A 213 2.37 -7.40 5.28
C PHE A 213 1.77 -8.12 4.08
N GLY A 214 0.69 -8.91 4.32
CA GLY A 214 -0.14 -9.47 3.26
C GLY A 214 0.61 -10.36 2.27
N VAL A 215 0.20 -10.29 1.00
CA VAL A 215 0.73 -11.14 -0.07
C VAL A 215 1.37 -10.33 -1.23
N GLY A 216 1.59 -9.05 -1.05
CA GLY A 216 2.08 -8.09 -2.04
C GLY A 216 1.08 -6.97 -2.25
N ASP A 217 1.33 -6.12 -3.25
CA ASP A 217 0.53 -4.93 -3.52
C ASP A 217 -0.37 -5.15 -4.73
N GLY A 218 -1.59 -4.61 -4.67
CA GLY A 218 -2.60 -4.67 -5.72
C GLY A 218 -3.30 -3.34 -5.92
N ILE A 219 -4.16 -3.28 -6.94
CA ILE A 219 -5.09 -2.17 -7.16
C ILE A 219 -6.34 -2.46 -6.32
N GLY A 220 -6.74 -1.49 -5.51
CA GLY A 220 -7.89 -1.58 -4.61
C GLY A 220 -9.15 -0.91 -5.14
#